data_a976ef27700354629d705cc670fdd7bc
#
_entry.id   a976ef27700354629d705cc670fdd7bc
#
_cell.length_a   1.000
_cell.length_b   1.000
_cell.length_c   1.000
_cell.angle_alpha   90.00
_cell.angle_beta   90.00
_cell.angle_gamma   90.00
#
_symmetry.space_group_name_H-M   'P 1'
#
loop_
_entity.id
_entity.type
_entity.pdbx_description
1 polymer ?
#
loop_
_entity_poly.entity_id
_entity_poly.type
_entity_poly.pdbx_seq_one_letter_code
_entity_poly.pdbx_strand_id
1 'polypeptide(L)'
;MPAPTATYSATFDLADEADTRAFGGRIAAYLEPGDLVALEGDLGAGKSTLARALLRELGVEGEIPSPTFTLIQQYETSYLPIAHVDLYRIEHAAEIDELGLEDALDFGALLVEWPAQLGRGFEAGRVKGRLDLSLTLDDATEDPSVEKRKLVATGHGVWAAKLERIMA
;
A
#
# COMPACT_ATOMS: atom_id res chain seq x y z
N MET A 1 21.25 -21.04 0.63
CA MET A 1 20.81 -19.63 0.77
C MET A 1 19.89 -19.28 -0.39
N PRO A 2 18.71 -18.77 -0.12
CA PRO A 2 17.94 -18.16 -1.19
C PRO A 2 18.73 -17.00 -1.77
N ALA A 3 18.64 -16.81 -3.09
CA ALA A 3 19.25 -15.66 -3.76
C ALA A 3 18.67 -14.37 -3.13
N PRO A 4 19.47 -13.30 -3.00
CA PRO A 4 18.95 -12.04 -2.50
C PRO A 4 17.78 -11.60 -3.39
N THR A 5 16.64 -11.29 -2.79
CA THR A 5 15.48 -10.80 -3.52
C THR A 5 15.84 -9.47 -4.16
N ALA A 6 15.63 -9.35 -5.46
CA ALA A 6 15.85 -8.09 -6.17
C ALA A 6 15.05 -6.98 -5.51
N THR A 7 15.67 -5.81 -5.37
CA THR A 7 15.05 -4.63 -4.77
C THR A 7 15.31 -3.42 -5.66
N TYR A 8 14.29 -2.61 -5.88
CA TYR A 8 14.39 -1.35 -6.62
C TYR A 8 13.66 -0.26 -5.85
N SER A 9 14.27 0.90 -5.69
CA SER A 9 13.66 2.04 -5.00
C SER A 9 13.63 3.27 -5.89
N ALA A 10 12.55 4.03 -5.78
CA ALA A 10 12.35 5.29 -6.48
C ALA A 10 11.68 6.30 -5.58
N THR A 11 11.96 7.59 -5.80
CA THR A 11 11.38 8.70 -5.06
C THR A 11 10.49 9.53 -5.98
N PHE A 12 9.31 9.87 -5.48
CA PHE A 12 8.31 10.68 -6.19
C PHE A 12 7.97 11.90 -5.35
N ASP A 13 7.91 13.04 -6.00
CA ASP A 13 7.36 14.25 -5.40
C ASP A 13 5.89 14.37 -5.79
N LEU A 14 5.02 14.36 -4.80
CA LEU A 14 3.57 14.48 -4.98
C LEU A 14 3.17 15.89 -4.56
N ALA A 15 2.99 16.75 -5.55
CA ALA A 15 2.71 18.17 -5.31
C ALA A 15 1.29 18.41 -4.78
N ASP A 16 0.36 17.54 -5.12
CA ASP A 16 -1.05 17.66 -4.75
C ASP A 16 -1.77 16.30 -4.77
N GLU A 17 -3.06 16.34 -4.50
CA GLU A 17 -3.90 15.13 -4.53
C GLU A 17 -3.99 14.51 -5.92
N ALA A 18 -3.94 15.32 -6.99
CA ALA A 18 -3.97 14.81 -8.36
C ALA A 18 -2.74 13.95 -8.68
N ASP A 19 -1.56 14.35 -8.20
CA ASP A 19 -0.33 13.56 -8.33
C ASP A 19 -0.44 12.25 -7.55
N THR A 20 -1.02 12.29 -6.35
CA THR A 20 -1.27 11.10 -5.54
C THR A 20 -2.20 10.12 -6.25
N ARG A 21 -3.25 10.62 -6.88
CA ARG A 21 -4.20 9.81 -7.67
C ARG A 21 -3.53 9.21 -8.89
N ALA A 22 -2.73 9.98 -9.61
CA ALA A 22 -2.00 9.49 -10.78
C ALA A 22 -1.02 8.37 -10.40
N PHE A 23 -0.32 8.52 -9.28
CA PHE A 23 0.56 7.47 -8.75
C PHE A 23 -0.23 6.21 -8.39
N GLY A 24 -1.34 6.35 -7.67
CA GLY A 24 -2.23 5.24 -7.33
C GLY A 24 -2.70 4.47 -8.56
N GLY A 25 -3.05 5.17 -9.63
CA GLY A 25 -3.44 4.56 -10.90
C GLY A 25 -2.34 3.73 -11.55
N ARG A 26 -1.10 4.20 -11.49
CA ARG A 26 0.06 3.45 -12.00
C ARG A 26 0.27 2.15 -11.23
N ILE A 27 0.17 2.20 -9.90
CA ILE A 27 0.31 1.01 -9.06
C ILE A 27 -0.85 0.03 -9.32
N ALA A 28 -2.07 0.52 -9.37
CA ALA A 28 -3.26 -0.31 -9.60
C ALA A 28 -3.15 -1.17 -10.86
N ALA A 29 -2.57 -0.62 -11.93
CA ALA A 29 -2.41 -1.31 -13.21
C ALA A 29 -1.50 -2.56 -13.14
N TYR A 30 -0.65 -2.66 -12.12
CA TYR A 30 0.31 -3.75 -11.97
C TYR A 30 -0.02 -4.71 -10.83
N LEU A 31 -1.10 -4.49 -10.09
CA LEU A 31 -1.49 -5.36 -8.98
C LEU A 31 -1.95 -6.73 -9.47
N GLU A 32 -1.49 -7.76 -8.76
CA GLU A 32 -1.84 -9.15 -9.01
C GLU A 32 -2.18 -9.85 -7.69
N PRO A 33 -2.93 -10.96 -7.73
CA PRO A 33 -3.16 -11.76 -6.52
C PRO A 33 -1.85 -12.21 -5.88
N GLY A 34 -1.76 -12.08 -4.57
CA GLY A 34 -0.56 -12.37 -3.80
C GLY A 34 0.32 -11.15 -3.53
N ASP A 35 -0.04 -9.97 -4.05
CA ASP A 35 0.69 -8.74 -3.80
C ASP A 35 0.31 -8.09 -2.46
N LEU A 36 1.33 -7.61 -1.76
CA LEU A 36 1.21 -6.80 -0.56
C LEU A 36 1.73 -5.40 -0.85
N VAL A 37 0.86 -4.40 -0.71
CA VAL A 37 1.24 -2.99 -0.75
C VAL A 37 1.23 -2.45 0.68
N ALA A 38 2.40 -2.11 1.18
CA ALA A 38 2.59 -1.60 2.53
C ALA A 38 2.70 -0.08 2.53
N LEU A 39 1.84 0.58 3.30
CA LEU A 39 1.80 2.03 3.43
C LEU A 39 2.36 2.47 4.77
N GLU A 40 3.47 3.17 4.75
CA GLU A 40 4.14 3.72 5.92
C GLU A 40 4.12 5.25 5.90
N GLY A 41 4.16 5.83 7.08
CA GLY A 41 4.19 7.29 7.27
C GLY A 41 3.50 7.68 8.56
N ASP A 42 3.82 8.87 9.06
CA ASP A 42 3.19 9.41 10.26
C ASP A 42 1.68 9.65 10.06
N LEU A 43 0.97 9.82 11.15
CA LEU A 43 -0.42 10.25 11.11
C LEU A 43 -0.54 11.55 10.30
N GLY A 44 -1.46 11.58 9.35
CA GLY A 44 -1.66 12.73 8.48
C GLY A 44 -0.72 12.80 7.27
N ALA A 45 0.20 11.84 7.08
CA ALA A 45 1.11 11.83 5.93
C ALA A 45 0.41 11.57 4.58
N GLY A 46 -0.83 11.08 4.60
CA GLY A 46 -1.62 10.83 3.39
C GLY A 46 -1.77 9.38 3.00
N LYS A 47 -1.49 8.44 3.89
CA LYS A 47 -1.65 7.01 3.65
C LYS A 47 -3.08 6.66 3.20
N SER A 48 -4.08 7.15 3.92
CA SER A 48 -5.48 6.91 3.57
C SER A 48 -5.89 7.55 2.25
N THR A 49 -5.34 8.72 1.92
CA THR A 49 -5.56 9.37 0.61
C THR A 49 -5.01 8.52 -0.52
N LEU A 50 -3.79 8.01 -0.36
CA LEU A 50 -3.16 7.12 -1.36
C LEU A 50 -3.92 5.79 -1.48
N ALA A 51 -4.32 5.22 -0.36
CA ALA A 51 -5.13 3.99 -0.34
C ALA A 51 -6.44 4.18 -1.12
N ARG A 52 -7.17 5.27 -0.85
CA ARG A 52 -8.41 5.58 -1.58
C ARG A 52 -8.16 5.81 -3.07
N ALA A 53 -7.08 6.50 -3.42
CA ALA A 53 -6.72 6.73 -4.82
C ALA A 53 -6.52 5.41 -5.56
N LEU A 54 -5.79 4.48 -4.96
CA LEU A 54 -5.55 3.15 -5.52
C LEU A 54 -6.86 2.37 -5.67
N LEU A 55 -7.70 2.36 -4.65
CA LEU A 55 -9.00 1.68 -4.68
C LEU A 55 -9.94 2.27 -5.75
N ARG A 56 -9.95 3.59 -5.91
CA ARG A 56 -10.71 4.27 -6.97
C ARG A 56 -10.28 3.82 -8.37
N GLU A 57 -8.98 3.74 -8.58
CA GLU A 57 -8.43 3.30 -9.87
C GLU A 57 -8.75 1.81 -10.16
N LEU A 58 -8.93 1.00 -9.14
CA LEU A 58 -9.42 -0.37 -9.28
C LEU A 58 -10.93 -0.46 -9.53
N GLY A 59 -11.63 0.66 -9.53
CA GLY A 59 -13.06 0.73 -9.82
C GLY A 59 -13.97 0.68 -8.61
N VAL A 60 -13.46 0.85 -7.40
CA VAL A 60 -14.30 0.94 -6.20
C VAL A 60 -15.09 2.25 -6.22
N GLU A 61 -16.41 2.14 -6.22
CA GLU A 61 -17.33 3.27 -6.21
C GLU A 61 -17.89 3.53 -4.81
N GLY A 62 -18.50 4.70 -4.63
CA GLY A 62 -19.11 5.08 -3.37
C GLY A 62 -18.11 5.57 -2.33
N GLU A 63 -18.50 5.59 -1.09
CA GLU A 63 -17.65 6.00 0.02
C GLU A 63 -16.63 4.90 0.35
N ILE A 64 -15.37 5.30 0.52
CA ILE A 64 -14.30 4.40 0.95
C ILE A 64 -13.87 4.84 2.36
N PRO A 65 -14.41 4.22 3.42
CA PRO A 65 -14.04 4.57 4.79
C PRO A 65 -12.63 4.08 5.13
N SER A 66 -11.97 4.81 6.04
CA SER A 66 -10.72 4.32 6.63
C SER A 66 -11.01 3.10 7.53
N PRO A 67 -10.24 1.99 7.43
CA PRO A 67 -10.45 0.82 8.26
C PRO A 67 -9.86 0.95 9.68
N THR A 68 -9.63 2.16 10.18
CA THR A 68 -9.01 2.40 11.50
C THR A 68 -9.75 1.69 12.63
N PHE A 69 -11.08 1.64 12.58
CA PHE A 69 -11.92 0.97 13.60
C PHE A 69 -12.31 -0.45 13.26
N THR A 70 -12.52 -0.73 11.97
CA THR A 70 -12.93 -2.05 11.48
C THR A 70 -11.75 -2.99 11.26
N LEU A 71 -10.53 -2.47 11.26
CA LEU A 71 -9.26 -3.13 10.96
C LEU A 71 -9.13 -3.59 9.51
N ILE A 72 -10.17 -4.09 8.88
CA ILE A 72 -10.17 -4.58 7.49
C ILE A 72 -11.46 -4.19 6.77
N GLN A 73 -11.31 -3.76 5.52
CA GLN A 73 -12.38 -3.56 4.56
C GLN A 73 -12.04 -4.35 3.29
N GLN A 74 -12.97 -5.17 2.82
CA GLN A 74 -12.79 -5.98 1.61
C GLN A 74 -13.56 -5.37 0.46
N TYR A 75 -12.94 -5.33 -0.72
CA TYR A 75 -13.54 -4.80 -1.94
C TYR A 75 -13.40 -5.82 -3.07
N GLU A 76 -14.51 -6.07 -3.76
CA GLU A 76 -14.51 -6.75 -5.05
C GLU A 76 -14.32 -5.68 -6.13
N THR A 77 -13.36 -5.89 -7.02
CA THR A 77 -13.11 -4.98 -8.14
C THR A 77 -13.22 -5.73 -9.46
N SER A 78 -13.18 -4.98 -10.56
CA SER A 78 -13.17 -5.59 -11.90
C SER A 78 -11.90 -6.38 -12.23
N TYR A 79 -10.84 -6.16 -11.44
CA TYR A 79 -9.51 -6.75 -11.68
C TYR A 79 -9.18 -7.88 -10.71
N LEU A 80 -9.32 -7.63 -9.41
CA LEU A 80 -9.01 -8.60 -8.36
C LEU A 80 -9.66 -8.15 -7.04
N PRO A 81 -9.95 -9.08 -6.12
CA PRO A 81 -10.32 -8.71 -4.75
C PRO A 81 -9.15 -8.00 -4.06
N ILE A 82 -9.46 -7.00 -3.26
CA ILE A 82 -8.45 -6.27 -2.48
C ILE A 82 -8.95 -6.04 -1.06
N ALA A 83 -8.10 -6.29 -0.08
CA ALA A 83 -8.37 -6.00 1.32
C ALA A 83 -7.55 -4.80 1.76
N HIS A 84 -8.22 -3.78 2.28
CA HIS A 84 -7.62 -2.62 2.89
C HIS A 84 -7.59 -2.82 4.41
N VAL A 85 -6.40 -2.80 4.98
CA VAL A 85 -6.13 -3.16 6.36
C VAL A 85 -5.41 -2.01 7.06
N ASP A 86 -5.83 -1.70 8.29
CA ASP A 86 -5.16 -0.73 9.15
C ASP A 86 -4.79 -1.41 10.47
N LEU A 87 -3.52 -1.57 10.72
CA LEU A 87 -2.99 -2.29 11.89
C LEU A 87 -2.56 -1.36 13.03
N TYR A 88 -2.90 -0.07 12.97
CA TYR A 88 -2.49 0.91 13.99
C TYR A 88 -2.85 0.48 15.40
N ARG A 89 -4.03 -0.13 15.59
CA ARG A 89 -4.57 -0.53 16.90
C ARG A 89 -4.21 -1.96 17.32
N ILE A 90 -3.50 -2.70 16.49
CA ILE A 90 -3.08 -4.06 16.80
C ILE A 90 -2.01 -4.02 17.92
N GLU A 91 -2.25 -4.75 18.98
CA GLU A 91 -1.33 -4.87 20.10
C GLU A 91 -0.66 -6.25 20.17
N HIS A 92 -1.34 -7.28 19.66
CA HIS A 92 -0.87 -8.68 19.72
C HIS A 92 -0.93 -9.35 18.35
N ALA A 93 0.09 -10.14 18.03
CA ALA A 93 0.18 -10.89 16.78
C ALA A 93 -1.02 -11.83 16.53
N ALA A 94 -1.60 -12.37 17.59
CA ALA A 94 -2.78 -13.23 17.49
C ALA A 94 -4.00 -12.53 16.87
N GLU A 95 -4.13 -11.22 17.04
CA GLU A 95 -5.22 -10.43 16.43
C GLU A 95 -5.11 -10.41 14.91
N ILE A 96 -3.89 -10.46 14.37
CA ILE A 96 -3.64 -10.49 12.92
C ILE A 96 -4.12 -11.81 12.33
N ASP A 97 -3.87 -12.91 13.01
CA ASP A 97 -4.28 -14.24 12.57
C ASP A 97 -5.81 -14.34 12.39
N GLU A 98 -6.56 -13.62 13.20
CA GLU A 98 -8.02 -13.57 13.13
C GLU A 98 -8.57 -12.79 11.93
N LEU A 99 -7.75 -11.94 11.29
CA LEU A 99 -8.18 -11.11 10.17
C LEU A 99 -8.28 -11.88 8.84
N GLY A 100 -7.68 -13.06 8.74
CA GLY A 100 -7.73 -13.87 7.53
C GLY A 100 -6.93 -13.29 6.35
N LEU A 101 -5.84 -12.56 6.64
CA LEU A 101 -5.06 -11.85 5.61
C LEU A 101 -4.39 -12.82 4.63
N GLU A 102 -3.96 -13.97 5.09
CA GLU A 102 -3.34 -14.99 4.23
C GLU A 102 -4.33 -15.52 3.19
N ASP A 103 -5.57 -15.77 3.60
CA ASP A 103 -6.62 -16.21 2.67
C ASP A 103 -6.95 -15.12 1.65
N ALA A 104 -6.94 -13.85 2.06
CA ALA A 104 -7.16 -12.73 1.15
C ALA A 104 -6.05 -12.65 0.08
N LEU A 105 -4.81 -12.98 0.41
CA LEU A 105 -3.69 -13.02 -0.54
C LEU A 105 -3.80 -14.13 -1.59
N ASP A 106 -4.45 -15.22 -1.26
CA ASP A 106 -4.61 -16.34 -2.21
C ASP A 106 -5.45 -15.95 -3.43
N PHE A 107 -6.37 -15.01 -3.29
CA PHE A 107 -7.29 -14.60 -4.34
C PHE A 107 -7.12 -13.15 -4.80
N GLY A 108 -6.46 -12.32 -4.00
CA GLY A 108 -6.36 -10.90 -4.25
C GLY A 108 -5.10 -10.27 -3.65
N ALA A 109 -5.13 -8.95 -3.50
CA ALA A 109 -4.04 -8.18 -2.95
C ALA A 109 -4.39 -7.60 -1.57
N LEU A 110 -3.36 -7.29 -0.79
CA LEU A 110 -3.47 -6.57 0.47
C LEU A 110 -2.92 -5.15 0.34
N LEU A 111 -3.65 -4.21 0.89
CA LEU A 111 -3.22 -2.83 1.07
C LEU A 111 -3.19 -2.55 2.57
N VAL A 112 -1.98 -2.46 3.14
CA VAL A 112 -1.78 -2.48 4.59
C VAL A 112 -1.18 -1.18 5.07
N GLU A 113 -1.90 -0.48 5.96
CA GLU A 113 -1.38 0.65 6.73
C GLU A 113 -0.79 0.13 8.05
N TRP A 114 0.30 0.73 8.49
CA TRP A 114 1.07 0.30 9.67
C TRP A 114 1.61 -1.14 9.55
N PRO A 115 2.35 -1.44 8.47
CA PRO A 115 2.75 -2.82 8.15
C PRO A 115 3.75 -3.43 9.14
N ALA A 116 4.43 -2.62 9.96
CA ALA A 116 5.34 -3.13 10.99
C ALA A 116 4.66 -4.08 11.98
N GLN A 117 3.35 -3.94 12.16
CA GLN A 117 2.57 -4.82 13.04
C GLN A 117 2.38 -6.23 12.49
N LEU A 118 2.59 -6.45 11.19
CA LEU A 118 2.48 -7.78 10.58
C LEU A 118 3.52 -8.76 11.13
N GLY A 119 4.70 -8.25 11.51
CA GLY A 119 5.82 -9.10 11.92
C GLY A 119 6.48 -9.82 10.75
N ARG A 120 7.66 -10.35 10.98
CA ARG A 120 8.49 -10.98 9.92
C ARG A 120 7.94 -12.32 9.44
N GLY A 121 7.20 -13.03 10.27
CA GLY A 121 6.67 -14.35 9.95
C GLY A 121 5.56 -14.34 8.91
N PHE A 122 4.84 -13.24 8.79
CA PHE A 122 3.72 -13.11 7.85
C PHE A 122 4.16 -13.22 6.39
N GLU A 123 5.32 -12.68 6.05
CA GLU A 123 5.78 -12.57 4.65
C GLU A 123 6.34 -13.89 4.08
N ALA A 124 6.73 -14.82 4.94
CA ALA A 124 7.57 -15.94 4.54
C ALA A 124 6.89 -17.00 3.67
N GLY A 125 5.56 -16.96 3.49
CA GLY A 125 4.87 -18.04 2.82
C GLY A 125 3.89 -17.68 1.71
N ARG A 126 3.20 -16.55 1.76
CA ARG A 126 2.07 -16.26 0.87
C ARG A 126 2.17 -14.97 0.06
N VAL A 127 3.06 -14.08 0.43
CA VAL A 127 3.32 -12.85 -0.32
C VAL A 127 4.16 -13.17 -1.53
N LYS A 128 3.61 -12.98 -2.72
CA LYS A 128 4.33 -13.19 -3.99
C LYS A 128 5.13 -11.97 -4.42
N GLY A 129 4.60 -10.79 -4.14
CA GLY A 129 5.25 -9.53 -4.42
C GLY A 129 4.98 -8.51 -3.33
N ARG A 130 5.96 -7.66 -3.02
CA ARG A 130 5.82 -6.62 -2.01
C ARG A 130 6.25 -5.27 -2.55
N LEU A 131 5.41 -4.28 -2.33
CA LEU A 131 5.69 -2.87 -2.60
C LEU A 131 5.55 -2.06 -1.32
N ASP A 132 6.64 -1.48 -0.85
CA ASP A 132 6.64 -0.57 0.29
C ASP A 132 6.53 0.87 -0.20
N LEU A 133 5.56 1.62 0.32
CA LEU A 133 5.31 3.02 0.02
C LEU A 133 5.44 3.84 1.30
N SER A 134 6.50 4.63 1.40
CA SER A 134 6.76 5.48 2.56
C SER A 134 6.45 6.93 2.21
N LEU A 135 5.49 7.52 2.93
CA LEU A 135 5.00 8.89 2.73
C LEU A 135 5.51 9.81 3.83
N THR A 136 6.04 10.95 3.42
CA THR A 136 6.40 12.05 4.34
C THR A 136 5.82 13.36 3.83
N LEU A 137 5.38 14.21 4.75
CA LEU A 137 5.03 15.60 4.41
C LEU A 137 6.32 16.36 4.10
N ASP A 138 6.30 17.13 3.01
CA ASP A 138 7.42 18.01 2.68
C ASP A 138 7.20 19.37 3.35
N ASP A 139 7.90 19.60 4.45
CA ASP A 139 7.82 20.85 5.24
C ASP A 139 8.48 22.04 4.54
N ALA A 140 9.11 21.85 3.39
CA ALA A 140 9.83 22.89 2.65
C ALA A 140 8.92 23.80 1.83
N THR A 141 7.59 23.71 1.98
CA THR A 141 6.66 24.57 1.25
C THR A 141 6.49 25.91 1.95
N GLU A 142 6.68 27.01 1.21
CA GLU A 142 6.43 28.37 1.71
C GLU A 142 4.91 28.67 1.87
N ASP A 143 4.06 27.88 1.24
CA ASP A 143 2.61 28.02 1.29
C ASP A 143 1.98 26.92 2.15
N PRO A 144 1.45 27.25 3.35
CA PRO A 144 0.84 26.28 4.24
C PRO A 144 -0.47 25.67 3.71
N SER A 145 -1.04 26.21 2.63
CA SER A 145 -2.22 25.65 1.98
C SER A 145 -1.89 24.53 1.00
N VAL A 146 -0.60 24.34 0.65
CA VAL A 146 -0.14 23.33 -0.29
C VAL A 146 0.55 22.21 0.46
N GLU A 147 -0.12 21.08 0.58
CA GLU A 147 0.46 19.87 1.16
C GLU A 147 1.23 19.09 0.09
N LYS A 148 2.52 19.32 0.05
CA LYS A 148 3.42 18.48 -0.76
C LYS A 148 3.84 17.26 0.03
N ARG A 149 3.90 16.14 -0.65
CA ARG A 149 4.36 14.88 -0.05
C ARG A 149 5.51 14.30 -0.86
N LYS A 150 6.42 13.67 -0.14
CA LYS A 150 7.46 12.85 -0.74
C LYS A 150 7.11 11.39 -0.51
N LEU A 151 7.18 10.60 -1.58
CA LEU A 151 6.91 9.18 -1.53
C LEU A 151 8.16 8.43 -1.97
N VAL A 152 8.62 7.51 -1.11
CA VAL A 152 9.67 6.55 -1.47
C VAL A 152 8.99 5.20 -1.70
N ALA A 153 9.07 4.71 -2.93
CA ALA A 153 8.57 3.40 -3.30
C ALA A 153 9.72 2.40 -3.37
N THR A 154 9.57 1.26 -2.72
CA THR A 154 10.55 0.18 -2.75
C THR A 154 9.86 -1.12 -3.14
N GLY A 155 10.18 -1.62 -4.31
CA GLY A 155 9.68 -2.90 -4.82
C GLY A 155 10.64 -4.04 -4.50
N HIS A 156 10.08 -5.15 -4.03
CA HIS A 156 10.81 -6.37 -3.71
C HIS A 156 10.35 -7.52 -4.60
N GLY A 157 11.28 -8.34 -5.06
CA GLY A 157 10.97 -9.47 -5.93
C GLY A 157 10.38 -9.01 -7.26
N VAL A 158 9.20 -9.51 -7.61
CA VAL A 158 8.49 -9.12 -8.86
C VAL A 158 8.17 -7.63 -8.93
N TRP A 159 7.99 -6.98 -7.78
CA TRP A 159 7.73 -5.54 -7.74
C TRP A 159 8.96 -4.69 -8.04
N ALA A 160 10.17 -5.20 -7.92
CA ALA A 160 11.37 -4.48 -8.36
C ALA A 160 11.28 -4.16 -9.86
N ALA A 161 10.97 -5.15 -10.69
CA ALA A 161 10.81 -4.97 -12.13
C ALA A 161 9.55 -4.15 -12.50
N LYS A 162 8.44 -4.35 -11.79
CA LYS A 162 7.20 -3.57 -12.01
C LYS A 162 7.43 -2.09 -11.73
N LEU A 163 8.08 -1.77 -10.61
CA LEU A 163 8.37 -0.39 -10.23
C LEU A 163 9.32 0.28 -11.23
N GLU A 164 10.33 -0.43 -11.71
CA GLU A 164 11.24 0.06 -12.74
C GLU A 164 10.49 0.42 -14.02
N ARG A 165 9.50 -0.37 -14.43
CA ARG A 165 8.63 -0.08 -15.58
C ARG A 165 7.74 1.14 -15.34
N ILE A 166 7.23 1.31 -14.13
CA ILE A 166 6.42 2.48 -13.76
C ILE A 166 7.25 3.77 -13.90
N MET A 167 8.55 3.68 -13.61
CA MET A 167 9.48 4.81 -13.70
C MET A 167 9.96 5.11 -15.12
N ALA A 168 9.89 4.13 -16.00
CA ALA A 168 10.28 4.32 -17.39
C ALA A 168 9.24 5.11 -18.18
#